data_94fd1496c19c01340ac01f8527fde218
#
_entry.id   94fd1496c19c01340ac01f8527fde218
#
_cell.length_a   1.000
_cell.length_b   1.000
_cell.length_c   1.000
_cell.angle_alpha   90.00
_cell.angle_beta   90.00
_cell.angle_gamma   90.00
#
_symmetry.space_group_name_H-M   'P 1'
#
loop_
_entity.id
_entity.type
_entity.pdbx_description
1 polymer ?
#
loop_
_entity_poly.entity_id
_entity_poly.type
_entity_poly.pdbx_seq_one_letter_code
_entity_poly.pdbx_strand_id
1 'polypeptide(L)'
;NYQEKVIKTRDRSTVICGENTGHPVRAIKNPFTHEYLKAEKSGADAVTLQKMGIGRYPLAAVEGDMINGSILCGQIVGLVRRVQPAAQILEEVMSEAVALLQKMEGWLC
;
A
#
# COMPACT_ATOMS: atom_id res chain seq x y z
N ASN A 1 2.94 -1.95 14.62
CA ASN A 1 3.94 -1.36 13.70
C ASN A 1 3.36 -1.11 12.29
N TYR A 2 2.68 -2.11 11.69
CA TYR A 2 2.12 -1.99 10.34
C TYR A 2 1.06 -0.87 10.26
N GLN A 3 0.08 -0.87 11.15
CA GLN A 3 -0.96 0.15 11.21
C GLN A 3 -0.37 1.56 11.43
N GLU A 4 0.59 1.69 12.35
CA GLU A 4 1.27 2.96 12.58
C GLU A 4 2.03 3.45 11.34
N LYS A 5 2.67 2.54 10.62
CA LYS A 5 3.37 2.87 9.39
C LYS A 5 2.40 3.39 8.33
N VAL A 6 1.24 2.73 8.18
CA VAL A 6 0.17 3.16 7.26
C VAL A 6 -0.31 4.57 7.59
N ILE A 7 -0.66 4.85 8.85
CA ILE A 7 -1.17 6.17 9.28
C ILE A 7 -0.16 7.29 9.07
N LYS A 8 1.13 7.01 9.27
CA LYS A 8 2.23 7.98 9.09
C LYS A 8 2.61 8.19 7.62
N THR A 9 2.07 7.37 6.72
CA THR A 9 2.41 7.42 5.29
C THR A 9 1.72 8.60 4.60
N ARG A 10 2.43 9.23 3.67
CA ARG A 10 1.95 10.35 2.84
C ARG A 10 1.82 9.92 1.39
N ASP A 11 1.16 10.73 0.56
CA ASP A 11 0.81 10.43 -0.82
C ASP A 11 2.00 9.99 -1.70
N ARG A 12 3.18 10.58 -1.48
CA ARG A 12 4.40 10.27 -2.25
C ARG A 12 5.28 9.18 -1.63
N SER A 13 4.79 8.51 -0.60
CA SER A 13 5.57 7.52 0.16
C SER A 13 5.40 6.09 -0.36
N THR A 14 4.81 5.90 -1.52
CA THR A 14 4.61 4.57 -2.11
C THR A 14 5.41 4.39 -3.40
N VAL A 15 5.69 3.14 -3.73
CA VAL A 15 6.32 2.72 -4.98
C VAL A 15 5.66 1.46 -5.52
N ILE A 16 5.78 1.24 -6.82
CA ILE A 16 5.41 -0.02 -7.45
C ILE A 16 6.68 -0.85 -7.59
N CYS A 17 6.62 -2.11 -7.20
CA CYS A 17 7.68 -3.11 -7.30
C CYS A 17 7.17 -4.30 -8.10
N GLY A 18 8.04 -4.99 -8.84
CA GLY A 18 7.71 -6.22 -9.52
C GLY A 18 7.07 -6.03 -10.91
N GLU A 19 7.24 -4.88 -11.53
CA GLU A 19 6.75 -4.65 -12.90
C GLU A 19 7.35 -5.66 -13.87
N ASN A 20 8.65 -5.97 -13.72
CA ASN A 20 9.36 -6.94 -14.56
C ASN A 20 9.03 -8.41 -14.25
N THR A 21 8.29 -8.68 -13.17
CA THR A 21 7.84 -10.05 -12.82
C THR A 21 6.46 -10.38 -13.39
N GLY A 22 5.76 -9.40 -13.95
CA GLY A 22 4.35 -9.54 -14.35
C GLY A 22 3.36 -9.49 -13.18
N HIS A 23 3.83 -9.30 -11.96
CA HIS A 23 3.01 -9.19 -10.74
C HIS A 23 3.34 -7.91 -9.96
N PRO A 24 3.01 -6.73 -10.51
CA PRO A 24 3.31 -5.48 -9.83
C PRO A 24 2.51 -5.33 -8.54
N VAL A 25 3.17 -4.88 -7.48
CA VAL A 25 2.55 -4.56 -6.20
C VAL A 25 2.94 -3.16 -5.76
N ARG A 26 2.02 -2.48 -5.08
CA ARG A 26 2.33 -1.20 -4.46
C ARG A 26 2.69 -1.39 -2.98
N ALA A 27 3.80 -0.81 -2.58
CA ALA A 27 4.29 -0.87 -1.21
C ALA A 27 4.72 0.51 -0.70
N ILE A 28 4.75 0.66 0.61
CA ILE A 28 5.32 1.84 1.28
C ILE A 28 6.84 1.77 1.15
N LYS A 29 7.45 2.91 0.82
CA LYS A 29 8.92 3.04 0.70
C LYS A 29 9.62 2.68 2.00
N ASN A 30 10.59 1.78 1.91
CA ASN A 30 11.48 1.38 2.99
C ASN A 30 12.80 0.84 2.41
N PRO A 31 13.79 0.47 3.23
CA PRO A 31 15.04 -0.09 2.72
C PRO A 31 14.86 -1.28 1.80
N PHE A 32 13.94 -2.22 2.12
CA PHE A 32 13.66 -3.37 1.26
C PHE A 32 13.18 -2.96 -0.13
N THR A 33 12.18 -2.06 -0.24
CA THR A 33 11.69 -1.61 -1.55
C THR A 33 12.75 -0.89 -2.36
N HIS A 34 13.68 -0.19 -1.69
CA HIS A 34 14.80 0.47 -2.36
C HIS A 34 15.78 -0.54 -2.97
N GLU A 35 16.14 -1.59 -2.22
CA GLU A 35 17.01 -2.67 -2.71
C GLU A 35 16.35 -3.44 -3.85
N TYR A 36 15.06 -3.76 -3.70
CA TYR A 36 14.28 -4.46 -4.72
C TYR A 36 14.23 -3.67 -6.04
N LEU A 37 13.89 -2.39 -5.99
CA LEU A 37 13.85 -1.51 -7.16
C LEU A 37 15.22 -1.31 -7.79
N LYS A 38 16.29 -1.28 -6.98
CA LYS A 38 17.65 -1.24 -7.49
C LYS A 38 18.00 -2.49 -8.29
N ALA A 39 17.67 -3.67 -7.77
CA ALA A 39 17.84 -4.94 -8.47
C ALA A 39 17.02 -4.99 -9.78
N GLU A 40 15.75 -4.60 -9.71
CA GLU A 40 14.85 -4.56 -10.86
C GLU A 40 15.38 -3.64 -11.98
N LYS A 41 15.84 -2.44 -11.63
CA LYS A 41 16.43 -1.47 -12.56
C LYS A 41 17.77 -1.92 -13.14
N SER A 42 18.53 -2.73 -12.43
CA SER A 42 19.79 -3.30 -12.90
C SER A 42 19.61 -4.51 -13.83
N GLY A 43 18.36 -4.91 -14.12
CA GLY A 43 18.05 -5.99 -15.04
C GLY A 43 18.04 -7.38 -14.39
N ALA A 44 17.83 -7.48 -13.08
CA ALA A 44 17.64 -8.77 -12.43
C ALA A 44 16.46 -9.52 -13.07
N ASP A 45 16.63 -10.83 -13.26
CA ASP A 45 15.59 -11.67 -13.85
C ASP A 45 14.38 -11.86 -12.91
N ALA A 46 13.25 -12.27 -13.46
CA ALA A 46 12.01 -12.47 -12.72
C ALA A 46 12.16 -13.48 -11.57
N VAL A 47 12.97 -14.53 -11.75
CA VAL A 47 13.21 -15.55 -10.73
C VAL A 47 13.97 -14.98 -9.55
N THR A 48 14.99 -14.17 -9.79
CA THR A 48 15.76 -13.48 -8.75
C THR A 48 14.88 -12.51 -7.97
N LEU A 49 14.07 -11.69 -8.67
CA LEU A 49 13.16 -10.75 -8.06
C LEU A 49 12.07 -11.45 -7.22
N GLN A 50 11.52 -12.56 -7.71
CA GLN A 50 10.56 -13.37 -6.94
C GLN A 50 11.19 -13.90 -5.64
N LYS A 51 12.43 -14.46 -5.71
CA LYS A 51 13.14 -14.92 -4.52
C LYS A 51 13.37 -13.81 -3.51
N MET A 52 13.68 -12.60 -3.95
CA MET A 52 13.80 -11.44 -3.05
C MET A 52 12.50 -11.09 -2.35
N GLY A 53 11.35 -11.31 -3.01
CA GLY A 53 10.02 -11.00 -2.49
C GLY A 53 9.43 -12.04 -1.54
N ILE A 54 9.88 -13.29 -1.63
CA ILE A 54 9.34 -14.40 -0.81
C ILE A 54 9.49 -14.10 0.69
N GLY A 55 8.39 -14.24 1.43
CA GLY A 55 8.36 -14.07 2.90
C GLY A 55 8.36 -12.61 3.36
N ARG A 56 8.52 -11.62 2.48
CA ARG A 56 8.63 -10.21 2.87
C ARG A 56 7.32 -9.60 3.37
N TYR A 57 6.18 -10.05 2.87
CA TYR A 57 4.89 -9.60 3.38
C TYR A 57 4.60 -10.14 4.79
N PRO A 58 4.71 -11.46 5.09
CA PRO A 58 4.60 -11.95 6.45
C PRO A 58 5.58 -11.28 7.42
N LEU A 59 6.81 -11.02 7.00
CA LEU A 59 7.80 -10.31 7.80
C LEU A 59 7.32 -8.93 8.27
N ALA A 60 6.64 -8.18 7.38
CA ALA A 60 6.03 -6.90 7.75
C ALA A 60 4.74 -7.07 8.56
N ALA A 61 3.81 -7.92 8.08
CA ALA A 61 2.46 -7.98 8.60
C ALA A 61 2.35 -8.74 9.94
N VAL A 62 3.16 -9.78 10.14
CA VAL A 62 3.13 -10.64 11.32
C VAL A 62 4.25 -10.30 12.31
N GLU A 63 5.48 -10.17 11.81
CA GLU A 63 6.63 -9.91 12.67
C GLU A 63 6.86 -8.42 12.93
N GLY A 64 6.22 -7.55 12.15
CA GLY A 64 6.30 -6.10 12.33
C GLY A 64 7.63 -5.47 11.87
N ASP A 65 8.41 -6.16 11.04
CA ASP A 65 9.65 -5.59 10.48
C ASP A 65 9.34 -4.61 9.35
N MET A 66 9.35 -3.34 9.68
CA MET A 66 9.07 -2.24 8.74
C MET A 66 10.30 -1.86 7.88
N ILE A 67 11.44 -2.47 8.12
CA ILE A 67 12.70 -2.20 7.40
C ILE A 67 12.88 -3.20 6.27
N ASN A 68 12.81 -4.49 6.59
CA ASN A 68 13.08 -5.59 5.65
C ASN A 68 11.81 -6.21 5.06
N GLY A 69 10.65 -5.92 5.62
CA GLY A 69 9.38 -6.44 5.16
C GLY A 69 8.78 -5.63 4.00
N SER A 70 7.90 -6.25 3.24
CA SER A 70 7.10 -5.59 2.20
C SER A 70 5.79 -5.09 2.79
N ILE A 71 5.63 -3.78 2.87
CA ILE A 71 4.46 -3.13 3.46
C ILE A 71 3.50 -2.77 2.33
N LEU A 72 2.63 -3.73 1.97
CA LEU A 72 1.68 -3.55 0.88
C LEU A 72 0.62 -2.51 1.23
N CYS A 73 0.24 -1.70 0.26
CA CYS A 73 -0.76 -0.66 0.45
C CYS A 73 -1.48 -0.31 -0.84
N GLY A 74 -2.60 0.39 -0.72
CA GLY A 74 -3.28 1.00 -1.87
C GLY A 74 -2.69 2.36 -2.23
N GLN A 75 -3.10 2.89 -3.36
CA GLN A 75 -2.71 4.22 -3.84
C GLN A 75 -3.20 5.34 -2.90
N ILE A 76 -4.34 5.13 -2.24
CA ILE A 76 -4.97 6.06 -1.31
C ILE A 76 -4.42 6.01 0.12
N VAL A 77 -3.34 5.27 0.36
CA VAL A 77 -2.79 5.10 1.73
C VAL A 77 -2.55 6.42 2.45
N GLY A 78 -2.20 7.47 1.71
CA GLY A 78 -2.04 8.82 2.25
C GLY A 78 -3.31 9.43 2.84
N LEU A 79 -4.50 8.90 2.54
CA LEU A 79 -5.79 9.32 3.11
C LEU A 79 -6.16 8.57 4.40
N VAL A 80 -5.49 7.46 4.72
CA VAL A 80 -5.72 6.70 5.95
C VAL A 80 -5.06 7.42 7.12
N ARG A 81 -5.84 7.94 8.05
CA ARG A 81 -5.36 8.82 9.12
C ARG A 81 -5.49 8.24 10.52
N ARG A 82 -6.29 7.21 10.70
CA ARG A 82 -6.61 6.65 12.03
C ARG A 82 -6.88 5.15 11.96
N VAL A 83 -6.70 4.48 13.08
CA VAL A 83 -7.14 3.10 13.30
C VAL A 83 -8.58 3.14 13.79
N GLN A 84 -9.45 2.33 13.19
CA GLN A 84 -10.88 2.27 13.49
C GLN A 84 -11.36 0.82 13.48
N PRO A 85 -12.43 0.49 14.22
CA PRO A 85 -13.13 -0.77 14.03
C PRO A 85 -13.66 -0.91 12.59
N ALA A 86 -13.65 -2.13 12.06
CA ALA A 86 -14.08 -2.39 10.67
C ALA A 86 -15.53 -1.93 10.41
N ALA A 87 -16.43 -2.09 11.37
CA ALA A 87 -17.82 -1.61 11.27
C ALA A 87 -17.88 -0.10 11.03
N GLN A 88 -17.09 0.66 11.78
CA GLN A 88 -17.03 2.12 11.63
C GLN A 88 -16.50 2.54 10.26
N ILE A 89 -15.49 1.83 9.73
CA ILE A 89 -14.95 2.09 8.38
C ILE A 89 -16.05 1.89 7.33
N LEU A 90 -16.81 0.80 7.43
CA LEU A 90 -17.93 0.52 6.50
C LEU A 90 -19.02 1.58 6.57
N GLU A 91 -19.42 1.98 7.77
CA GLU A 91 -20.42 3.03 7.97
C GLU A 91 -19.98 4.37 7.38
N GLU A 92 -18.73 4.77 7.61
CA GLU A 92 -18.17 6.00 7.06
C GLU A 92 -18.12 5.98 5.53
N VAL A 93 -17.62 4.89 4.93
CA VAL A 93 -17.58 4.76 3.46
C VAL A 93 -18.97 4.87 2.85
N MET A 94 -19.97 4.21 3.43
CA MET A 94 -21.34 4.26 2.93
C MET A 94 -21.98 5.62 3.12
N SER A 95 -21.84 6.25 4.28
CA SER A 95 -22.43 7.57 4.56
C SER A 95 -21.80 8.66 3.70
N GLU A 96 -20.48 8.64 3.50
CA GLU A 96 -19.79 9.58 2.62
C GLU A 96 -20.20 9.39 1.17
N ALA A 97 -20.34 8.15 0.70
CA ALA A 97 -20.81 7.86 -0.65
C ALA A 97 -22.23 8.42 -0.90
N VAL A 98 -23.15 8.19 0.03
CA VAL A 98 -24.53 8.74 -0.06
C VAL A 98 -24.51 10.26 -0.07
N ALA A 99 -23.72 10.90 0.81
CA ALA A 99 -23.60 12.36 0.86
C ALA A 99 -23.04 12.95 -0.44
N LEU A 100 -22.08 12.28 -1.08
CA LEU A 100 -21.54 12.70 -2.38
C LEU A 100 -22.58 12.57 -3.49
N LEU A 101 -23.32 11.47 -3.55
CA LEU A 101 -24.40 11.27 -4.54
C LEU A 101 -25.47 12.33 -4.42
N GLN A 102 -25.91 12.65 -3.21
CA GLN A 102 -26.90 13.73 -2.98
C GLN A 102 -26.41 15.10 -3.45
N LYS A 103 -25.13 15.40 -3.30
CA LYS A 103 -24.55 16.64 -3.84
C LYS A 103 -24.52 16.65 -5.37
N MET A 104 -24.33 15.48 -6.00
CA MET A 104 -24.30 15.38 -7.46
C MET A 104 -25.68 15.57 -8.11
N GLU A 105 -26.78 15.27 -7.43
CA GLU A 105 -28.14 15.55 -7.92
C GLU A 105 -28.34 17.04 -8.27
N GLY A 106 -27.71 17.95 -7.51
CA GLY A 106 -27.72 19.37 -7.79
C GLY A 106 -26.89 19.81 -9.02
N TRP A 107 -26.11 18.93 -9.63
CA TRP A 107 -25.28 19.21 -10.80
C TRP A 107 -25.93 18.72 -12.11
N LEU A 108 -26.96 17.91 -12.00
CA LEU A 108 -27.69 17.32 -13.14
C LEU A 108 -28.91 18.16 -13.56
N CYS A 109 -29.12 19.31 -12.93
CA CYS A 109 -30.21 20.25 -13.25
C CYS A 109 -29.73 21.39 -14.10
#